data_112434d9b1e1ac766158901e83c4b0d8
#
_entry.id   112434d9b1e1ac766158901e83c4b0d8
#
_cell.length_a   1.000
_cell.length_b   1.000
_cell.length_c   1.000
_cell.angle_alpha   90.00
_cell.angle_beta   90.00
_cell.angle_gamma   90.00
#
_symmetry.space_group_name_H-M   'P 1'
#
loop_
_entity.id
_entity.type
_entity.pdbx_description
1 polymer ?
#
loop_
_entity_poly.entity_id
_entity_poly.type
_entity_poly.pdbx_seq_one_letter_code
_entity_poly.pdbx_strand_id
1 'polypeptide(L)'
;MCGLNAIYAYHPSAPPVDRGELLRVRDRMRARGPDGEGAWYSPDGRVGLGHRRLAIIDISERGAQPMVSADGKLAISFNGEIYNYRQLRADLERQGRTFNTDSDTEVLLHLYATKGMAMLADLRGMFAFALWDGERRRLLLARDPFGIKPLYYADDGRSFRVASQVKALLCGPVDTSPEPAGEVGFLLWGSVPEPWTMVRGIRALSAGHWLAVDASGAAAPVAWCDIGGVLSAAANAPSTLARGEAIHCVAAAIQDSVRAHLVADVPVGAFLSAGIDSAMIADIIAAPGLRPYTLTLGFAEYAGTANDEAPLAEELARRLDAWHSTLIVRRQDFEDEREKLLAAMDQPSIDGVNTWFVARAAARMGMKAVLSGLGGDELFASYPSFHQVPRLVRYGRRLRHPKPLGRWLRRVAALLSPPLPPKAAGLLEYSESIGSAYLLRRCLYAPWELPALLGEDFARAGLERLATPSALARTIAGNDHARLQVSALEMTWYMRNQLLRDSDWASMAQSLEIRLPLVDIDLLRRCAPVFAAHPDIRKAELAASAAPRISPQILHRPKTGFSIPVREWLRPPASGPGRGLRDWARFIHQRQWNAA
;
A
#
# COMPACT_ATOMS: atom_id res chain seq x y z
N MET A 1 -1.08 14.55 -1.73
CA MET A 1 -0.80 13.48 -2.75
C MET A 1 -1.39 13.86 -4.09
N CYS A 2 -0.77 13.40 -5.16
CA CYS A 2 -1.00 13.93 -6.50
C CYS A 2 -1.47 12.83 -7.47
N GLY A 3 -1.85 13.23 -8.66
CA GLY A 3 -2.03 12.35 -9.81
C GLY A 3 -0.98 12.70 -10.87
N LEU A 4 -0.08 11.79 -11.17
CA LEU A 4 0.89 11.95 -12.24
C LEU A 4 0.51 11.13 -13.46
N ASN A 5 0.83 11.64 -14.64
CA ASN A 5 0.85 10.87 -15.88
C ASN A 5 1.97 11.33 -16.81
N ALA A 6 2.40 10.42 -17.69
CA ALA A 6 3.40 10.70 -18.70
C ALA A 6 3.11 9.90 -19.98
N ILE A 7 3.51 10.45 -21.11
CA ILE A 7 3.54 9.75 -22.41
C ILE A 7 4.89 10.00 -23.05
N TYR A 8 5.56 8.94 -23.50
CA TYR A 8 6.76 9.02 -24.30
C TYR A 8 6.59 8.25 -25.61
N ALA A 9 6.50 8.96 -26.73
CA ALA A 9 6.50 8.43 -28.08
C ALA A 9 7.93 8.08 -28.50
N TYR A 10 8.47 6.97 -28.00
CA TYR A 10 9.90 6.64 -28.10
C TYR A 10 10.29 6.09 -29.47
N HIS A 11 9.40 5.34 -30.12
CA HIS A 11 9.71 4.75 -31.43
C HIS A 11 9.65 5.82 -32.54
N PRO A 12 10.59 5.82 -33.52
CA PRO A 12 10.59 6.82 -34.57
C PRO A 12 9.29 6.91 -35.37
N SER A 13 8.57 5.79 -35.56
CA SER A 13 7.29 5.75 -36.28
C SER A 13 6.08 6.18 -35.45
N ALA A 14 6.26 6.40 -34.14
CA ALA A 14 5.15 6.89 -33.31
C ALA A 14 4.85 8.37 -33.67
N PRO A 15 3.58 8.79 -33.69
CA PRO A 15 3.26 10.20 -33.80
C PRO A 15 3.74 10.95 -32.55
N PRO A 16 3.92 12.28 -32.61
CA PRO A 16 4.09 13.11 -31.42
C PRO A 16 2.98 12.86 -30.40
N VAL A 17 3.27 13.18 -29.13
CA VAL A 17 2.32 13.01 -28.03
C VAL A 17 1.00 13.75 -28.34
N ASP A 18 -0.11 13.03 -28.33
CA ASP A 18 -1.44 13.65 -28.38
C ASP A 18 -1.70 14.41 -27.05
N ARG A 19 -1.74 15.72 -27.17
CA ARG A 19 -2.04 16.62 -26.03
C ARG A 19 -3.41 16.34 -25.43
N GLY A 20 -4.39 16.00 -26.25
CA GLY A 20 -5.73 15.65 -25.80
C GLY A 20 -5.73 14.38 -24.96
N GLU A 21 -4.98 13.34 -25.36
CA GLU A 21 -4.80 12.12 -24.57
C GLU A 21 -4.17 12.44 -23.20
N LEU A 22 -3.04 13.16 -23.19
CA LEU A 22 -2.33 13.51 -21.96
C LEU A 22 -3.25 14.22 -20.97
N LEU A 23 -4.03 15.19 -21.43
CA LEU A 23 -4.95 15.94 -20.59
C LEU A 23 -6.15 15.10 -20.12
N ARG A 24 -6.75 14.26 -20.97
CA ARG A 24 -7.82 13.35 -20.55
C ARG A 24 -7.35 12.40 -19.45
N VAL A 25 -6.17 11.79 -19.57
CA VAL A 25 -5.57 10.90 -18.57
C VAL A 25 -5.30 11.67 -17.27
N ARG A 26 -4.72 12.89 -17.34
CA ARG A 26 -4.50 13.77 -16.21
C ARG A 26 -5.81 14.08 -15.47
N ASP A 27 -6.82 14.51 -16.21
CA ASP A 27 -8.06 15.04 -15.63
C ASP A 27 -8.96 13.93 -15.04
N ARG A 28 -8.76 12.69 -15.49
CA ARG A 28 -9.37 11.52 -14.83
C ARG A 28 -8.96 11.40 -13.37
N MET A 29 -7.79 11.92 -13.01
CA MET A 29 -7.23 11.90 -11.66
C MET A 29 -7.52 13.18 -10.85
N ARG A 30 -8.48 14.01 -11.25
CA ARG A 30 -8.80 15.31 -10.60
C ARG A 30 -9.05 15.19 -9.09
N ALA A 31 -9.73 14.13 -8.65
CA ALA A 31 -9.98 13.91 -7.22
C ALA A 31 -8.69 13.72 -6.40
N ARG A 32 -7.60 13.20 -7.01
CA ARG A 32 -6.32 13.03 -6.33
C ARG A 32 -5.64 14.37 -6.03
N GLY A 33 -5.83 15.36 -6.90
CA GLY A 33 -5.18 16.66 -6.77
C GLY A 33 -6.07 17.79 -7.25
N PRO A 34 -6.96 18.31 -6.39
CA PRO A 34 -7.89 19.37 -6.76
C PRO A 34 -7.27 20.76 -6.76
N ASP A 35 -6.11 20.97 -6.09
CA ASP A 35 -5.53 22.28 -5.82
C ASP A 35 -4.77 22.88 -7.01
N GLY A 36 -4.38 22.04 -7.99
CA GLY A 36 -3.68 22.52 -9.17
C GLY A 36 -3.57 21.47 -10.27
N GLU A 37 -3.27 21.96 -11.47
CA GLU A 37 -3.04 21.14 -12.65
C GLU A 37 -1.88 21.69 -13.48
N GLY A 38 -1.15 20.79 -14.13
CA GLY A 38 -0.07 21.18 -15.02
C GLY A 38 0.13 20.18 -16.16
N ALA A 39 0.77 20.65 -17.21
CA ALA A 39 1.25 19.84 -18.32
C ALA A 39 2.54 20.45 -18.87
N TRP A 40 3.48 19.60 -19.19
CA TRP A 40 4.75 19.96 -19.83
C TRP A 40 5.00 19.07 -21.05
N TYR A 41 5.64 19.62 -22.05
CA TYR A 41 5.97 18.89 -23.30
C TYR A 41 7.43 19.14 -23.65
N SER A 42 8.12 18.10 -24.09
CA SER A 42 9.46 18.26 -24.68
C SER A 42 9.41 19.13 -25.95
N PRO A 43 10.50 19.85 -26.27
CA PRO A 43 10.53 20.71 -27.47
C PRO A 43 10.24 19.98 -28.79
N ASP A 44 10.59 18.71 -28.90
CA ASP A 44 10.31 17.86 -30.06
C ASP A 44 8.89 17.22 -30.03
N GLY A 45 8.08 17.50 -29.00
CA GLY A 45 6.73 16.96 -28.85
C GLY A 45 6.67 15.45 -28.61
N ARG A 46 7.80 14.81 -28.32
CA ARG A 46 7.89 13.35 -28.12
C ARG A 46 7.57 12.90 -26.70
N VAL A 47 7.65 13.80 -25.72
CA VAL A 47 7.35 13.53 -24.31
C VAL A 47 6.32 14.53 -23.80
N GLY A 48 5.35 14.04 -23.06
CA GLY A 48 4.41 14.84 -22.29
C GLY A 48 4.35 14.36 -20.85
N LEU A 49 4.40 15.28 -19.90
CA LEU A 49 4.15 15.03 -18.48
C LEU A 49 2.91 15.79 -18.05
N GLY A 50 2.03 15.15 -17.28
CA GLY A 50 0.85 15.78 -16.70
C GLY A 50 0.80 15.58 -15.19
N HIS A 51 0.15 16.53 -14.50
CA HIS A 51 0.08 16.51 -13.04
C HIS A 51 -1.25 17.06 -12.51
N ARG A 52 -1.77 16.44 -11.47
CA ARG A 52 -2.83 16.94 -10.59
C ARG A 52 -2.29 17.07 -9.18
N ARG A 53 -2.34 18.27 -8.59
CA ARG A 53 -1.68 18.60 -7.34
C ARG A 53 -2.65 18.65 -6.16
N LEU A 54 -2.31 17.97 -5.07
CA LEU A 54 -2.78 18.25 -3.72
C LEU A 54 -1.62 18.93 -2.98
N ALA A 55 -1.76 20.22 -2.69
CA ALA A 55 -0.69 21.03 -2.13
C ALA A 55 -0.58 20.79 -0.61
N ILE A 56 0.54 20.19 -0.18
CA ILE A 56 0.85 19.84 1.22
C ILE A 56 2.20 20.44 1.64
N ILE A 57 3.25 20.32 0.79
CA ILE A 57 4.54 20.99 0.94
C ILE A 57 4.66 22.05 -0.14
N ASP A 58 5.16 23.22 0.21
CA ASP A 58 5.21 24.45 -0.60
C ASP A 58 3.85 24.73 -1.26
N ILE A 59 2.88 25.19 -0.48
CA ILE A 59 1.51 25.44 -0.95
C ILE A 59 1.39 26.58 -1.98
N SER A 60 2.50 27.25 -2.30
CA SER A 60 2.56 28.32 -3.31
C SER A 60 2.55 27.76 -4.75
N GLU A 61 2.39 28.66 -5.73
CA GLU A 61 2.50 28.30 -7.14
C GLU A 61 3.89 27.86 -7.56
N ARG A 62 4.94 28.21 -6.79
CA ARG A 62 6.32 27.77 -7.06
C ARG A 62 6.49 26.26 -6.94
N GLY A 63 5.69 25.61 -6.09
CA GLY A 63 5.61 24.15 -5.99
C GLY A 63 4.77 23.47 -7.09
N ALA A 64 4.40 24.19 -8.17
CA ALA A 64 3.63 23.62 -9.27
C ALA A 64 4.41 22.52 -10.03
N GLN A 65 3.66 21.56 -10.56
CA GLN A 65 4.22 20.44 -11.32
C GLN A 65 3.47 20.25 -12.66
N PRO A 66 4.11 19.68 -13.70
CA PRO A 66 5.49 19.18 -13.74
C PRO A 66 6.52 20.26 -13.47
N MET A 67 7.55 19.93 -12.64
CA MET A 67 8.62 20.86 -12.31
C MET A 67 9.81 20.65 -13.25
N VAL A 68 10.42 21.76 -13.68
CA VAL A 68 11.54 21.74 -14.65
C VAL A 68 12.78 22.30 -13.96
N SER A 69 13.94 21.66 -14.19
CA SER A 69 15.22 22.18 -13.69
C SER A 69 15.56 23.54 -14.31
N ALA A 70 16.35 24.37 -13.62
CA ALA A 70 16.71 25.71 -14.07
C ALA A 70 17.39 25.75 -15.46
N ASP A 71 18.10 24.70 -15.83
CA ASP A 71 18.74 24.53 -17.15
C ASP A 71 17.81 23.94 -18.22
N GLY A 72 16.55 23.63 -17.88
CA GLY A 72 15.54 23.07 -18.77
C GLY A 72 15.78 21.62 -19.20
N LYS A 73 16.80 20.93 -18.69
CA LYS A 73 17.19 19.59 -19.13
C LYS A 73 16.38 18.48 -18.46
N LEU A 74 15.90 18.70 -17.24
CA LEU A 74 15.12 17.73 -16.46
C LEU A 74 13.70 18.24 -16.26
N ALA A 75 12.73 17.32 -16.36
CA ALA A 75 11.35 17.61 -16.00
C ALA A 75 10.79 16.44 -15.19
N ILE A 76 10.07 16.71 -14.10
CA ILE A 76 9.52 15.69 -13.20
C ILE A 76 8.05 15.92 -12.91
N SER A 77 7.28 14.83 -12.88
CA SER A 77 5.96 14.75 -12.25
C SER A 77 6.04 13.75 -11.10
N PHE A 78 5.78 14.20 -9.88
CA PHE A 78 6.04 13.48 -8.64
C PHE A 78 4.75 13.39 -7.80
N ASN A 79 4.43 12.20 -7.36
CA ASN A 79 3.32 11.89 -6.45
C ASN A 79 3.89 11.28 -5.18
N GLY A 80 4.00 12.07 -4.12
CA GLY A 80 4.56 11.57 -2.86
C GLY A 80 4.99 12.67 -1.92
N GLU A 81 5.75 12.27 -0.91
CA GLU A 81 6.38 13.10 0.12
C GLU A 81 7.76 12.52 0.46
N ILE A 82 8.80 13.35 0.45
CA ILE A 82 10.16 12.98 0.88
C ILE A 82 10.40 13.56 2.27
N TYR A 83 10.23 12.75 3.29
CA TYR A 83 10.24 13.19 4.69
C TYR A 83 11.59 13.77 5.16
N ASN A 84 12.70 13.34 4.57
CA ASN A 84 14.04 13.85 4.86
C ASN A 84 14.50 14.95 3.87
N TYR A 85 13.59 15.55 3.08
CA TYR A 85 13.97 16.52 2.06
C TYR A 85 14.72 17.75 2.60
N ARG A 86 14.40 18.23 3.80
CA ARG A 86 15.07 19.37 4.41
C ARG A 86 16.56 19.11 4.67
N GLN A 87 16.87 17.88 5.13
CA GLN A 87 18.25 17.46 5.33
C GLN A 87 18.99 17.31 3.99
N LEU A 88 18.36 16.65 3.01
CA LEU A 88 18.92 16.49 1.67
C LEU A 88 19.14 17.84 0.98
N ARG A 89 18.21 18.79 1.14
CA ARG A 89 18.35 20.17 0.67
C ARG A 89 19.58 20.84 1.29
N ALA A 90 19.72 20.81 2.60
CA ALA A 90 20.86 21.42 3.30
C ALA A 90 22.20 20.82 2.84
N ASP A 91 22.24 19.51 2.54
CA ASP A 91 23.42 18.84 2.01
C ASP A 91 23.76 19.32 0.58
N LEU A 92 22.74 19.52 -0.27
CA LEU A 92 22.90 20.05 -1.62
C LEU A 92 23.29 21.54 -1.62
N GLU A 93 22.73 22.36 -0.72
CA GLU A 93 23.10 23.76 -0.55
C GLU A 93 24.57 23.90 -0.14
N ARG A 94 25.06 23.03 0.76
CA ARG A 94 26.50 22.97 1.11
C ARG A 94 27.39 22.59 -0.07
N GLN A 95 26.86 21.90 -1.09
CA GLN A 95 27.52 21.59 -2.35
C GLN A 95 27.37 22.71 -3.40
N GLY A 96 26.80 23.87 -3.02
CA GLY A 96 26.64 25.04 -3.90
C GLY A 96 25.38 25.00 -4.79
N ARG A 97 24.41 24.13 -4.52
CA ARG A 97 23.12 24.14 -5.24
C ARG A 97 22.22 25.23 -4.69
N THR A 98 21.51 25.90 -5.58
CA THR A 98 20.53 26.93 -5.25
C THR A 98 19.11 26.43 -5.55
N PHE A 99 18.17 26.80 -4.70
CA PHE A 99 16.76 26.39 -4.80
C PHE A 99 15.85 27.59 -5.03
N ASN A 100 14.81 27.40 -5.84
CA ASN A 100 13.82 28.41 -6.16
C ASN A 100 12.49 28.19 -5.42
N THR A 101 12.28 27.00 -4.86
CA THR A 101 11.06 26.58 -4.17
C THR A 101 11.40 26.01 -2.80
N ASP A 102 10.40 25.81 -1.96
CA ASP A 102 10.51 25.06 -0.71
C ASP A 102 10.01 23.62 -0.84
N SER A 103 9.75 23.18 -2.09
CA SER A 103 9.21 21.88 -2.41
C SER A 103 10.29 20.76 -2.33
N ASP A 104 9.89 19.60 -1.84
CA ASP A 104 10.66 18.37 -1.90
C ASP A 104 10.88 17.88 -3.35
N THR A 105 10.01 18.27 -4.28
CA THR A 105 10.13 17.95 -5.71
C THR A 105 11.41 18.55 -6.32
N GLU A 106 11.80 19.78 -5.97
CA GLU A 106 13.04 20.40 -6.47
C GLU A 106 14.28 19.68 -5.95
N VAL A 107 14.21 19.14 -4.71
CA VAL A 107 15.29 18.31 -4.14
C VAL A 107 15.53 17.07 -4.99
N LEU A 108 14.49 16.42 -5.51
CA LEU A 108 14.63 15.27 -6.40
C LEU A 108 15.36 15.61 -7.71
N LEU A 109 15.07 16.76 -8.31
CA LEU A 109 15.76 17.22 -9.53
C LEU A 109 17.26 17.41 -9.27
N HIS A 110 17.63 18.07 -8.18
CA HIS A 110 19.03 18.29 -7.81
C HIS A 110 19.75 16.99 -7.43
N LEU A 111 19.08 16.09 -6.71
CA LEU A 111 19.66 14.77 -6.38
C LEU A 111 19.90 13.93 -7.64
N TYR A 112 18.92 13.91 -8.56
CA TYR A 112 19.10 13.19 -9.83
C TYR A 112 20.24 13.78 -10.66
N ALA A 113 20.32 15.09 -10.78
CA ALA A 113 21.41 15.76 -11.50
C ALA A 113 22.79 15.42 -10.91
N THR A 114 22.88 15.15 -9.60
CA THR A 114 24.14 14.87 -8.91
C THR A 114 24.48 13.38 -8.89
N LYS A 115 23.51 12.50 -8.64
CA LYS A 115 23.70 11.07 -8.34
C LYS A 115 23.02 10.12 -9.34
N GLY A 116 22.23 10.63 -10.29
CA GLY A 116 21.37 9.80 -11.13
C GLY A 116 20.42 8.96 -10.28
N MET A 117 20.10 7.74 -10.71
CA MET A 117 19.17 6.86 -9.96
C MET A 117 19.74 6.33 -8.63
N ALA A 118 21.03 6.48 -8.36
CA ALA A 118 21.60 6.16 -7.04
C ALA A 118 21.00 7.03 -5.91
N MET A 119 20.37 8.16 -6.25
CA MET A 119 19.65 9.02 -5.30
C MET A 119 18.57 8.27 -4.51
N LEU A 120 17.97 7.21 -5.09
CA LEU A 120 16.88 6.48 -4.46
C LEU A 120 17.26 5.89 -3.08
N ALA A 121 18.54 5.56 -2.90
CA ALA A 121 19.04 5.05 -1.62
C ALA A 121 19.04 6.10 -0.48
N ASP A 122 19.04 7.39 -0.83
CA ASP A 122 19.03 8.50 0.14
C ASP A 122 17.60 8.91 0.54
N LEU A 123 16.59 8.50 -0.21
CA LEU A 123 15.22 8.95 -0.02
C LEU A 123 14.52 8.19 1.11
N ARG A 124 13.98 8.95 2.06
CA ARG A 124 13.02 8.47 3.05
C ARG A 124 11.67 9.10 2.76
N GLY A 125 10.71 8.29 2.32
CA GLY A 125 9.40 8.82 1.92
C GLY A 125 8.50 7.78 1.30
N MET A 126 7.35 8.25 0.89
CA MET A 126 6.36 7.53 0.08
C MET A 126 6.27 8.22 -1.27
N PHE A 127 6.56 7.54 -2.37
CA PHE A 127 6.68 8.20 -3.64
C PHE A 127 6.49 7.33 -4.88
N ALA A 128 6.03 7.99 -5.93
CA ALA A 128 6.16 7.56 -7.31
C ALA A 128 6.46 8.78 -8.18
N PHE A 129 7.33 8.66 -9.17
CA PHE A 129 7.60 9.75 -10.08
C PHE A 129 7.86 9.27 -11.52
N ALA A 130 7.63 10.19 -12.45
CA ALA A 130 8.09 10.14 -13.83
C ALA A 130 9.02 11.33 -14.08
N LEU A 131 10.30 11.06 -14.38
CA LEU A 131 11.34 12.05 -14.61
C LEU A 131 11.85 11.91 -16.05
N TRP A 132 11.80 13.00 -16.81
CA TRP A 132 12.41 13.11 -18.12
C TRP A 132 13.83 13.68 -18.02
N ASP A 133 14.78 12.95 -18.56
CA ASP A 133 16.16 13.39 -18.77
C ASP A 133 16.36 13.73 -20.27
N GLY A 134 16.28 15.02 -20.59
CA GLY A 134 16.36 15.50 -21.97
C GLY A 134 17.76 15.37 -22.58
N GLU A 135 18.81 15.36 -21.76
CA GLU A 135 20.17 15.18 -22.20
C GLU A 135 20.43 13.75 -22.65
N ARG A 136 19.95 12.78 -21.84
CA ARG A 136 20.04 11.34 -22.14
C ARG A 136 18.86 10.81 -22.95
N ARG A 137 17.84 11.64 -23.20
CA ARG A 137 16.62 11.29 -23.93
C ARG A 137 15.95 10.04 -23.38
N ARG A 138 15.72 10.02 -22.07
CA ARG A 138 15.07 8.89 -21.39
C ARG A 138 14.06 9.32 -20.35
N LEU A 139 12.96 8.56 -20.28
CA LEU A 139 11.95 8.67 -19.24
C LEU A 139 12.30 7.67 -18.13
N LEU A 140 12.36 8.14 -16.91
CA LEU A 140 12.67 7.35 -15.72
C LEU A 140 11.46 7.31 -14.80
N LEU A 141 11.12 6.11 -14.35
CA LEU A 141 10.07 5.88 -13.36
C LEU A 141 10.69 5.31 -12.10
N ALA A 142 10.21 5.70 -10.94
CA ALA A 142 10.59 5.06 -9.69
C ALA A 142 9.41 5.00 -8.72
N ARG A 143 9.44 4.02 -7.81
CA ARG A 143 8.41 3.80 -6.81
C ARG A 143 9.03 3.44 -5.46
N ASP A 144 8.43 3.90 -4.36
CA ASP A 144 8.91 3.71 -3.00
C ASP A 144 9.05 2.23 -2.59
N PRO A 145 9.80 1.92 -1.50
CA PRO A 145 10.13 0.56 -1.08
C PRO A 145 8.93 -0.34 -0.81
N PHE A 146 7.84 0.22 -0.28
CA PHE A 146 6.64 -0.53 0.07
C PHE A 146 5.57 -0.49 -1.03
N GLY A 147 5.67 0.46 -1.99
CA GLY A 147 4.66 0.72 -3.00
C GLY A 147 3.44 1.46 -2.44
N ILE A 148 3.67 2.36 -1.48
CA ILE A 148 2.61 3.20 -0.89
C ILE A 148 1.95 4.04 -1.98
N LYS A 149 2.77 4.64 -2.88
CA LYS A 149 2.23 5.38 -4.03
C LYS A 149 2.10 4.48 -5.25
N PRO A 150 0.92 4.47 -5.90
CA PRO A 150 0.70 3.67 -7.09
C PRO A 150 1.40 4.26 -8.32
N LEU A 151 1.89 3.39 -9.20
CA LEU A 151 2.41 3.76 -10.51
C LEU A 151 2.18 2.62 -11.50
N TYR A 152 1.46 2.93 -12.56
CA TYR A 152 1.09 1.98 -13.62
C TYR A 152 1.62 2.45 -14.96
N TYR A 153 1.87 1.51 -15.84
CA TYR A 153 2.34 1.81 -17.20
C TYR A 153 1.73 0.85 -18.24
N ALA A 154 1.69 1.33 -19.45
CA ALA A 154 1.33 0.58 -20.66
C ALA A 154 2.33 0.87 -21.78
N ASP A 155 2.73 -0.15 -22.51
CA ASP A 155 3.64 -0.05 -23.65
C ASP A 155 3.02 -0.76 -24.85
N ASP A 156 2.83 -0.02 -25.95
CA ASP A 156 2.29 -0.55 -27.21
C ASP A 156 3.38 -0.86 -28.25
N GLY A 157 4.65 -0.84 -27.86
CA GLY A 157 5.81 -1.02 -28.74
C GLY A 157 6.22 0.24 -29.50
N ARG A 158 5.49 1.35 -29.32
CA ARG A 158 5.77 2.66 -29.97
C ARG A 158 5.75 3.81 -28.98
N SER A 159 4.81 3.76 -28.06
CA SER A 159 4.58 4.79 -27.05
C SER A 159 4.42 4.16 -25.68
N PHE A 160 5.09 4.73 -24.72
CA PHE A 160 5.05 4.33 -23.33
C PHE A 160 4.17 5.31 -22.53
N ARG A 161 3.17 4.81 -21.83
CA ARG A 161 2.18 5.57 -21.05
C ARG A 161 2.31 5.25 -19.59
N VAL A 162 2.15 6.26 -18.76
CA VAL A 162 2.27 6.15 -17.30
C VAL A 162 1.11 6.89 -16.64
N ALA A 163 0.57 6.34 -15.55
CA ALA A 163 -0.34 7.08 -14.66
C ALA A 163 -0.36 6.50 -13.24
N SER A 164 -0.82 7.32 -12.28
CA SER A 164 -1.04 6.89 -10.90
C SER A 164 -2.25 5.95 -10.75
N GLN A 165 -3.11 5.81 -11.77
CA GLN A 165 -4.31 4.97 -11.73
C GLN A 165 -4.46 4.16 -13.02
N VAL A 166 -4.92 2.90 -12.89
CA VAL A 166 -5.30 2.05 -14.02
C VAL A 166 -6.45 2.70 -14.81
N LYS A 167 -7.48 3.18 -14.12
CA LYS A 167 -8.64 3.84 -14.75
C LYS A 167 -8.27 5.12 -15.52
N ALA A 168 -7.16 5.75 -15.18
CA ALA A 168 -6.67 6.90 -15.95
C ALA A 168 -6.04 6.44 -17.26
N LEU A 169 -5.24 5.36 -17.27
CA LEU A 169 -4.67 4.79 -18.48
C LEU A 169 -5.72 4.27 -19.46
N LEU A 170 -6.87 3.80 -18.97
CA LEU A 170 -8.00 3.38 -19.81
C LEU A 170 -8.62 4.53 -20.63
N CYS A 171 -8.28 5.79 -20.35
CA CYS A 171 -8.67 6.93 -21.17
C CYS A 171 -7.79 7.10 -22.43
N GLY A 172 -6.71 6.30 -22.55
CA GLY A 172 -5.80 6.24 -23.69
C GLY A 172 -5.94 4.94 -24.49
N PRO A 173 -5.21 4.79 -25.61
CA PRO A 173 -5.22 3.60 -26.43
C PRO A 173 -4.38 2.48 -25.78
N VAL A 174 -5.01 1.66 -24.95
CA VAL A 174 -4.41 0.50 -24.27
C VAL A 174 -5.18 -0.77 -24.58
N ASP A 175 -4.52 -1.94 -24.55
CA ASP A 175 -5.20 -3.23 -24.66
C ASP A 175 -6.03 -3.47 -23.38
N THR A 176 -7.35 -3.37 -23.52
CA THR A 176 -8.32 -3.53 -22.42
C THR A 176 -8.75 -4.96 -22.18
N SER A 177 -8.20 -5.94 -22.92
CA SER A 177 -8.56 -7.35 -22.72
C SER A 177 -8.25 -7.82 -21.29
N PRO A 178 -9.04 -8.77 -20.77
CA PRO A 178 -8.84 -9.29 -19.41
C PRO A 178 -7.46 -9.90 -19.21
N GLU A 179 -6.86 -9.67 -18.05
CA GLU A 179 -5.59 -10.29 -17.64
C GLU A 179 -5.87 -11.49 -16.72
N PRO A 180 -5.65 -12.74 -17.16
CA PRO A 180 -5.94 -13.90 -16.34
C PRO A 180 -5.24 -13.90 -14.97
N ALA A 181 -3.98 -13.41 -14.91
CA ALA A 181 -3.27 -13.31 -13.64
C ALA A 181 -3.89 -12.27 -12.70
N GLY A 182 -4.45 -11.18 -13.23
CA GLY A 182 -5.16 -10.17 -12.45
C GLY A 182 -6.44 -10.71 -11.84
N GLU A 183 -7.29 -11.34 -12.65
CA GLU A 183 -8.58 -11.88 -12.19
C GLU A 183 -8.42 -13.07 -11.22
N VAL A 184 -7.56 -14.02 -11.57
CA VAL A 184 -7.21 -15.14 -10.69
C VAL A 184 -6.57 -14.61 -9.40
N GLY A 185 -5.69 -13.63 -9.50
CA GLY A 185 -5.06 -12.98 -8.36
C GLY A 185 -6.07 -12.34 -7.42
N PHE A 186 -7.04 -11.60 -7.96
CA PHE A 186 -8.11 -11.00 -7.17
C PHE A 186 -8.95 -12.04 -6.41
N LEU A 187 -9.41 -13.09 -7.09
CA LEU A 187 -10.19 -14.13 -6.43
C LEU A 187 -9.35 -14.95 -5.44
N LEU A 188 -8.08 -15.15 -5.72
CA LEU A 188 -7.15 -15.87 -4.83
C LEU A 188 -6.88 -15.06 -3.54
N TRP A 189 -6.59 -13.77 -3.65
CA TRP A 189 -6.08 -12.95 -2.55
C TRP A 189 -7.10 -11.95 -1.97
N GLY A 190 -8.13 -11.60 -2.72
CA GLY A 190 -9.04 -10.49 -2.40
C GLY A 190 -8.55 -9.13 -2.88
N SER A 191 -7.42 -9.10 -3.53
CA SER A 191 -6.80 -7.93 -4.20
C SER A 191 -5.93 -8.39 -5.36
N VAL A 192 -5.63 -7.51 -6.32
CA VAL A 192 -4.81 -7.85 -7.49
C VAL A 192 -3.32 -7.74 -7.13
N PRO A 193 -2.53 -8.82 -7.17
CA PRO A 193 -1.11 -8.76 -6.82
C PRO A 193 -0.26 -8.09 -7.91
N GLU A 194 0.73 -7.30 -7.50
CA GLU A 194 1.73 -6.76 -8.43
C GLU A 194 2.56 -7.87 -9.11
N PRO A 195 3.03 -7.64 -10.33
CA PRO A 195 2.87 -6.42 -11.18
C PRO A 195 1.59 -6.43 -12.02
N TRP A 196 0.65 -7.32 -11.74
CA TRP A 196 -0.56 -7.52 -12.52
C TRP A 196 -1.62 -6.44 -12.24
N THR A 197 -2.46 -6.22 -13.23
CA THR A 197 -3.72 -5.49 -13.13
C THR A 197 -4.85 -6.35 -13.69
N MET A 198 -6.10 -5.89 -13.62
CA MET A 198 -7.21 -6.59 -14.29
C MET A 198 -7.13 -6.51 -15.81
N VAL A 199 -6.28 -5.64 -16.35
CA VAL A 199 -6.19 -5.29 -17.76
C VAL A 199 -4.85 -5.74 -18.33
N ARG A 200 -4.88 -6.47 -19.46
CA ARG A 200 -3.68 -7.08 -20.07
C ARG A 200 -2.63 -6.07 -20.48
N GLY A 201 -3.05 -4.94 -21.06
CA GLY A 201 -2.15 -3.90 -21.54
C GLY A 201 -1.51 -3.03 -20.44
N ILE A 202 -1.87 -3.22 -19.15
CA ILE A 202 -1.42 -2.35 -18.07
C ILE A 202 -0.69 -3.17 -17.00
N ARG A 203 0.47 -2.67 -16.56
CA ARG A 203 1.28 -3.24 -15.48
C ARG A 203 1.51 -2.23 -14.37
N ALA A 204 1.64 -2.69 -13.14
CA ALA A 204 2.18 -1.89 -12.06
C ALA A 204 3.72 -1.91 -12.10
N LEU A 205 4.37 -0.77 -11.90
CA LEU A 205 5.77 -0.78 -11.51
C LEU A 205 5.86 -1.34 -10.09
N SER A 206 6.61 -2.42 -9.93
CA SER A 206 6.76 -3.09 -8.63
C SER A 206 7.33 -2.14 -7.57
N ALA A 207 6.91 -2.30 -6.32
CA ALA A 207 7.46 -1.53 -5.20
C ALA A 207 8.97 -1.70 -5.07
N GLY A 208 9.70 -0.63 -4.72
CA GLY A 208 11.15 -0.63 -4.61
C GLY A 208 11.89 -0.82 -5.95
N HIS A 209 11.22 -0.53 -7.08
CA HIS A 209 11.83 -0.62 -8.42
C HIS A 209 11.86 0.75 -9.11
N TRP A 210 12.76 0.85 -10.06
CA TRP A 210 12.79 1.90 -11.07
C TRP A 210 12.88 1.28 -12.48
N LEU A 211 12.49 2.05 -13.49
CA LEU A 211 12.45 1.63 -14.89
C LEU A 211 12.87 2.80 -15.77
N ALA A 212 13.69 2.51 -16.79
CA ALA A 212 14.06 3.47 -17.83
C ALA A 212 13.40 3.10 -19.15
N VAL A 213 12.98 4.13 -19.88
CA VAL A 213 12.48 4.02 -21.26
C VAL A 213 13.29 4.98 -22.12
N ASP A 214 13.87 4.49 -23.20
CA ASP A 214 14.58 5.27 -24.20
C ASP A 214 14.12 4.94 -25.63
N ALA A 215 14.83 5.34 -26.65
CA ALA A 215 14.48 5.07 -28.05
C ALA A 215 14.41 3.57 -28.41
N SER A 216 15.02 2.70 -27.61
CA SER A 216 14.95 1.24 -27.78
C SER A 216 13.74 0.60 -27.09
N GLY A 217 12.97 1.38 -26.34
CA GLY A 217 11.80 0.96 -25.56
C GLY A 217 12.08 0.88 -24.06
N ALA A 218 11.18 0.19 -23.34
CA ALA A 218 11.28 0.02 -21.90
C ALA A 218 12.30 -1.07 -21.52
N ALA A 219 13.26 -0.72 -20.66
CA ALA A 219 14.15 -1.69 -20.04
C ALA A 219 13.40 -2.56 -19.01
N ALA A 220 14.01 -3.65 -18.56
CA ALA A 220 13.48 -4.41 -17.43
C ALA A 220 13.52 -3.55 -16.15
N PRO A 221 12.49 -3.59 -15.29
CA PRO A 221 12.52 -2.92 -14.00
C PRO A 221 13.69 -3.39 -13.14
N VAL A 222 14.38 -2.45 -12.49
CA VAL A 222 15.53 -2.71 -11.62
C VAL A 222 15.12 -2.51 -10.17
N ALA A 223 15.32 -3.53 -9.33
CA ALA A 223 15.11 -3.43 -7.89
C ALA A 223 16.20 -2.55 -7.26
N TRP A 224 15.81 -1.52 -6.50
CA TRP A 224 16.72 -0.70 -5.70
C TRP A 224 16.51 -0.91 -4.19
N CYS A 225 15.33 -1.42 -3.81
CA CYS A 225 15.02 -1.83 -2.45
C CYS A 225 14.07 -3.04 -2.48
N ASP A 226 14.43 -4.10 -1.74
CA ASP A 226 13.61 -5.29 -1.56
C ASP A 226 13.36 -5.55 -0.07
N ILE A 227 12.09 -5.50 0.34
CA ILE A 227 11.68 -5.73 1.74
C ILE A 227 12.05 -7.13 2.21
N GLY A 228 11.91 -8.16 1.35
CA GLY A 228 12.34 -9.52 1.65
C GLY A 228 13.82 -9.60 1.95
N GLY A 229 14.64 -8.93 1.12
CA GLY A 229 16.08 -8.81 1.28
C GLY A 229 16.51 -8.07 2.56
N VAL A 230 15.81 -6.96 2.91
CA VAL A 230 16.04 -6.22 4.17
C VAL A 230 15.80 -7.14 5.38
N LEU A 231 14.70 -7.89 5.38
CA LEU A 231 14.38 -8.80 6.47
C LEU A 231 15.31 -10.04 6.52
N SER A 232 15.76 -10.52 5.36
CA SER A 232 16.76 -11.58 5.26
C SER A 232 18.11 -11.13 5.81
N ALA A 233 18.59 -9.94 5.45
CA ALA A 233 19.81 -9.37 5.99
C ALA A 233 19.73 -9.22 7.52
N ALA A 234 18.60 -8.76 8.04
CA ALA A 234 18.37 -8.63 9.48
C ALA A 234 18.36 -9.99 10.21
N ALA A 235 17.81 -11.04 9.60
CA ALA A 235 17.85 -12.40 10.14
C ALA A 235 19.28 -12.94 10.25
N ASN A 236 20.13 -12.59 9.30
CA ASN A 236 21.55 -13.02 9.25
C ASN A 236 22.48 -12.14 10.10
N ALA A 237 22.05 -10.96 10.52
CA ALA A 237 22.78 -10.04 11.38
C ALA A 237 21.86 -9.51 12.51
N PRO A 238 21.48 -10.36 13.48
CA PRO A 238 20.59 -9.96 14.57
C PRO A 238 21.28 -8.95 15.50
N SER A 239 20.47 -8.12 16.16
CA SER A 239 20.95 -7.13 17.12
C SER A 239 21.65 -7.79 18.31
N THR A 240 22.71 -7.15 18.80
CA THR A 240 23.44 -7.57 20.01
C THR A 240 22.98 -6.83 21.27
N LEU A 241 22.02 -5.91 21.17
CA LEU A 241 21.51 -5.15 22.31
C LEU A 241 20.79 -6.05 23.31
N ALA A 242 20.95 -5.75 24.59
CA ALA A 242 20.15 -6.38 25.65
C ALA A 242 18.65 -6.01 25.45
N ARG A 243 17.74 -6.88 25.90
CA ARG A 243 16.30 -6.74 25.65
C ARG A 243 15.73 -5.36 26.02
N GLY A 244 16.14 -4.80 27.18
CA GLY A 244 15.66 -3.47 27.61
C GLY A 244 16.14 -2.36 26.67
N GLU A 245 17.42 -2.35 26.30
CA GLU A 245 18.02 -1.40 25.36
C GLU A 245 17.37 -1.55 23.96
N ALA A 246 17.10 -2.76 23.53
CA ALA A 246 16.44 -3.07 22.28
C ALA A 246 15.02 -2.48 22.22
N ILE A 247 14.24 -2.57 23.30
CA ILE A 247 12.91 -1.94 23.42
C ILE A 247 13.02 -0.41 23.29
N HIS A 248 13.97 0.23 23.99
CA HIS A 248 14.18 1.67 23.91
C HIS A 248 14.64 2.10 22.50
N CYS A 249 15.51 1.32 21.86
CA CYS A 249 15.96 1.59 20.49
C CYS A 249 14.80 1.57 19.49
N VAL A 250 13.92 0.57 19.58
CA VAL A 250 12.72 0.48 18.72
C VAL A 250 11.74 1.61 19.04
N ALA A 251 11.50 1.92 20.31
CA ALA A 251 10.63 3.03 20.72
C ALA A 251 11.12 4.37 20.16
N ALA A 252 12.42 4.65 20.23
CA ALA A 252 13.02 5.84 19.65
C ALA A 252 12.89 5.88 18.11
N ALA A 253 13.02 4.73 17.45
CA ALA A 253 12.83 4.61 16.01
C ALA A 253 11.36 4.89 15.59
N ILE A 254 10.38 4.41 16.38
CA ILE A 254 8.96 4.71 16.16
C ILE A 254 8.68 6.21 16.30
N GLN A 255 9.21 6.82 17.38
CA GLN A 255 9.04 8.26 17.62
C GLN A 255 9.66 9.10 16.49
N ASP A 256 10.85 8.72 16.03
CA ASP A 256 11.52 9.36 14.90
C ASP A 256 10.66 9.26 13.62
N SER A 257 10.14 8.07 13.34
CA SER A 257 9.28 7.88 12.17
C SER A 257 8.00 8.71 12.24
N VAL A 258 7.30 8.72 13.37
CA VAL A 258 6.09 9.56 13.53
C VAL A 258 6.41 11.04 13.30
N ARG A 259 7.51 11.55 13.88
CA ARG A 259 7.92 12.95 13.70
C ARG A 259 8.28 13.28 12.25
N ALA A 260 8.95 12.36 11.55
CA ALA A 260 9.28 12.55 10.13
C ALA A 260 8.02 12.70 9.26
N HIS A 261 6.96 11.95 9.57
CA HIS A 261 5.68 12.01 8.84
C HIS A 261 4.82 13.24 9.15
N LEU A 262 5.21 14.08 10.11
CA LEU A 262 4.54 15.37 10.41
C LEU A 262 5.00 16.52 9.50
N VAL A 263 6.03 16.33 8.70
CA VAL A 263 6.57 17.38 7.82
C VAL A 263 5.52 17.77 6.77
N ALA A 264 4.94 18.96 6.92
CA ALA A 264 3.91 19.54 6.05
C ALA A 264 3.81 21.05 6.30
N ASP A 265 3.24 21.79 5.32
CA ASP A 265 2.87 23.20 5.44
C ASP A 265 1.35 23.37 5.65
N VAL A 266 0.66 22.26 5.88
CA VAL A 266 -0.77 22.17 6.25
C VAL A 266 -0.93 21.41 7.56
N PRO A 267 -2.03 21.59 8.30
CA PRO A 267 -2.31 20.78 9.49
C PRO A 267 -2.36 19.29 9.18
N VAL A 268 -1.70 18.48 10.02
CA VAL A 268 -1.71 17.01 9.93
C VAL A 268 -2.52 16.45 11.08
N GLY A 269 -3.57 15.69 10.76
CA GLY A 269 -4.39 14.97 11.74
C GLY A 269 -3.92 13.53 11.97
N ALA A 270 -4.66 12.78 12.80
CA ALA A 270 -4.45 11.34 12.98
C ALA A 270 -5.79 10.60 13.10
N PHE A 271 -5.87 9.42 12.51
CA PHE A 271 -6.94 8.48 12.83
C PHE A 271 -6.67 7.86 14.18
N LEU A 272 -7.68 7.89 15.04
CA LEU A 272 -7.60 7.34 16.40
C LEU A 272 -8.65 6.25 16.58
N SER A 273 -8.20 5.07 16.94
CA SER A 273 -9.04 3.96 17.37
C SER A 273 -8.62 3.55 18.79
N ALA A 274 -9.33 2.61 19.39
CA ALA A 274 -8.88 2.00 20.64
C ALA A 274 -7.74 0.96 20.44
N GLY A 275 -7.13 0.93 19.25
CA GLY A 275 -5.98 0.09 18.91
C GLY A 275 -4.65 0.70 19.33
N ILE A 276 -3.67 -0.14 19.68
CA ILE A 276 -2.34 0.29 20.16
C ILE A 276 -1.62 1.19 19.14
N ASP A 277 -1.69 0.88 17.84
CA ASP A 277 -0.96 1.61 16.80
C ASP A 277 -1.41 3.05 16.68
N SER A 278 -2.71 3.27 16.53
CA SER A 278 -3.28 4.62 16.43
C SER A 278 -3.11 5.41 17.74
N ALA A 279 -3.25 4.73 18.89
CA ALA A 279 -3.02 5.34 20.20
C ALA A 279 -1.55 5.79 20.36
N MET A 280 -0.61 4.96 19.94
CA MET A 280 0.82 5.26 19.99
C MET A 280 1.18 6.47 19.09
N ILE A 281 0.67 6.52 17.88
CA ILE A 281 0.86 7.65 16.97
C ILE A 281 0.26 8.92 17.57
N ALA A 282 -0.99 8.88 18.07
CA ALA A 282 -1.66 10.03 18.66
C ALA A 282 -0.91 10.56 19.89
N ASP A 283 -0.40 9.67 20.76
CA ASP A 283 0.40 10.06 21.92
C ASP A 283 1.72 10.76 21.53
N ILE A 284 2.42 10.23 20.52
CA ILE A 284 3.69 10.82 20.06
C ILE A 284 3.46 12.21 19.43
N ILE A 285 2.37 12.39 18.68
CA ILE A 285 2.01 13.69 18.08
C ILE A 285 1.67 14.73 19.17
N ALA A 286 0.98 14.30 20.23
CA ALA A 286 0.57 15.15 21.33
C ALA A 286 1.73 15.57 22.26
N ALA A 287 2.92 15.72 21.72
CA ALA A 287 4.07 16.23 22.47
C ALA A 287 3.79 17.63 23.04
N PRO A 288 4.50 18.08 24.11
CA PRO A 288 4.23 19.37 24.76
C PRO A 288 4.10 20.54 23.78
N GLY A 289 2.96 21.23 23.82
CA GLY A 289 2.68 22.40 22.99
C GLY A 289 1.96 22.14 21.67
N LEU A 290 1.68 20.87 21.31
CA LEU A 290 0.91 20.50 20.12
C LEU A 290 -0.41 19.85 20.52
N ARG A 291 -1.53 20.37 20.04
CA ARG A 291 -2.85 19.74 20.15
C ARG A 291 -3.16 18.99 18.84
N PRO A 292 -3.11 17.67 18.82
CA PRO A 292 -3.39 16.92 17.60
C PRO A 292 -4.87 16.98 17.24
N TYR A 293 -5.15 17.03 15.93
CA TYR A 293 -6.48 16.72 15.41
C TYR A 293 -6.63 15.22 15.28
N THR A 294 -7.65 14.65 15.93
CA THR A 294 -7.90 13.20 15.89
C THR A 294 -9.32 12.89 15.46
N LEU A 295 -9.48 11.78 14.72
CA LEU A 295 -10.77 11.33 14.20
C LEU A 295 -10.96 9.83 14.48
N THR A 296 -12.11 9.48 15.04
CA THR A 296 -12.55 8.10 15.25
C THR A 296 -13.73 7.76 14.35
N LEU A 297 -13.70 6.56 13.78
CA LEU A 297 -14.82 5.96 13.08
C LEU A 297 -15.50 4.92 14.00
N GLY A 298 -16.77 5.12 14.28
CA GLY A 298 -17.64 4.15 14.97
C GLY A 298 -18.73 3.64 14.04
N PHE A 299 -19.37 2.54 14.43
CA PHE A 299 -20.50 1.95 13.71
C PHE A 299 -21.68 1.81 14.63
N ALA A 300 -22.87 2.21 14.17
CA ALA A 300 -24.10 2.16 14.97
C ALA A 300 -24.39 0.75 15.50
N GLU A 301 -24.05 -0.29 14.70
CA GLU A 301 -24.24 -1.70 15.04
C GLU A 301 -23.32 -2.17 16.16
N TYR A 302 -22.24 -1.47 16.44
CA TYR A 302 -21.28 -1.82 17.51
C TYR A 302 -21.48 -1.00 18.77
N ALA A 303 -22.35 0.01 18.75
CA ALA A 303 -22.58 0.89 19.89
C ALA A 303 -22.92 0.08 21.17
N GLY A 304 -22.16 0.32 22.24
CA GLY A 304 -22.28 -0.36 23.52
C GLY A 304 -21.86 -1.84 23.56
N THR A 305 -21.26 -2.37 22.49
CA THR A 305 -20.67 -3.73 22.46
C THR A 305 -19.16 -3.70 22.73
N ALA A 306 -18.55 -4.88 22.88
CA ALA A 306 -17.09 -5.01 23.02
C ALA A 306 -16.32 -4.52 21.77
N ASN A 307 -16.98 -4.39 20.61
CA ASN A 307 -16.42 -3.88 19.36
C ASN A 307 -16.53 -2.36 19.23
N ASP A 308 -17.21 -1.68 20.17
CA ASP A 308 -17.27 -0.22 20.20
C ASP A 308 -15.93 0.37 20.63
N GLU A 309 -15.26 1.03 19.70
CA GLU A 309 -13.95 1.65 19.95
C GLU A 309 -14.06 3.13 20.36
N ALA A 310 -15.21 3.76 20.09
CA ALA A 310 -15.37 5.19 20.26
C ALA A 310 -15.14 5.67 21.71
N PRO A 311 -15.71 5.04 22.76
CA PRO A 311 -15.53 5.53 24.13
C PRO A 311 -14.07 5.56 24.61
N LEU A 312 -13.29 4.52 24.27
CA LEU A 312 -11.87 4.46 24.65
C LEU A 312 -11.01 5.43 23.84
N ALA A 313 -11.33 5.63 22.57
CA ALA A 313 -10.65 6.61 21.73
C ALA A 313 -10.92 8.05 22.21
N GLU A 314 -12.15 8.37 22.57
CA GLU A 314 -12.55 9.65 23.13
C GLU A 314 -11.90 9.92 24.50
N GLU A 315 -11.78 8.89 25.35
CA GLU A 315 -11.05 9.00 26.61
C GLU A 315 -9.57 9.33 26.38
N LEU A 316 -8.91 8.63 25.45
CA LEU A 316 -7.54 8.89 25.11
C LEU A 316 -7.37 10.30 24.52
N ALA A 317 -8.24 10.71 23.61
CA ALA A 317 -8.21 12.05 23.02
C ALA A 317 -8.29 13.15 24.07
N ARG A 318 -9.17 13.00 25.10
CA ARG A 318 -9.25 13.92 26.24
C ARG A 318 -7.95 13.96 27.06
N ARG A 319 -7.32 12.80 27.31
CA ARG A 319 -6.03 12.73 28.01
C ARG A 319 -4.90 13.41 27.26
N LEU A 320 -4.97 13.39 25.93
CA LEU A 320 -3.98 14.00 25.04
C LEU A 320 -4.25 15.48 24.75
N ASP A 321 -5.31 16.07 25.31
CA ASP A 321 -5.82 17.40 24.99
C ASP A 321 -6.03 17.60 23.48
N ALA A 322 -6.51 16.56 22.79
CA ALA A 322 -6.68 16.55 21.34
C ALA A 322 -7.98 17.23 20.90
N TRP A 323 -7.95 17.89 19.74
CA TRP A 323 -9.17 18.21 19.00
C TRP A 323 -9.72 16.91 18.41
N HIS A 324 -10.83 16.41 18.96
CA HIS A 324 -11.35 15.09 18.61
C HIS A 324 -12.74 15.15 18.01
N SER A 325 -12.98 14.29 17.02
CA SER A 325 -14.31 14.05 16.45
C SER A 325 -14.55 12.56 16.29
N THR A 326 -15.77 12.11 16.58
CA THR A 326 -16.23 10.75 16.34
C THR A 326 -17.29 10.76 15.24
N LEU A 327 -17.07 10.01 14.15
CA LEU A 327 -18.07 9.77 13.12
C LEU A 327 -18.71 8.39 13.35
N ILE A 328 -20.04 8.36 13.52
CA ILE A 328 -20.81 7.10 13.56
C ILE A 328 -21.40 6.84 12.17
N VAL A 329 -20.99 5.73 11.57
CA VAL A 329 -21.50 5.26 10.27
C VAL A 329 -22.63 4.26 10.49
N ARG A 330 -23.70 4.38 9.70
CA ARG A 330 -24.87 3.52 9.68
C ARG A 330 -24.96 2.79 8.35
N ARG A 331 -25.75 1.73 8.32
CA ARG A 331 -26.04 0.98 7.08
C ARG A 331 -26.51 1.88 5.94
N GLN A 332 -27.39 2.86 6.21
CA GLN A 332 -27.88 3.80 5.22
C GLN A 332 -26.74 4.62 4.57
N ASP A 333 -25.76 5.06 5.37
CA ASP A 333 -24.60 5.80 4.86
C ASP A 333 -23.80 4.95 3.87
N PHE A 334 -23.68 3.64 4.11
CA PHE A 334 -23.05 2.71 3.19
C PHE A 334 -23.86 2.52 1.90
N GLU A 335 -25.18 2.37 2.00
CA GLU A 335 -26.07 2.21 0.85
C GLU A 335 -26.02 3.46 -0.06
N ASP A 336 -26.01 4.65 0.52
CA ASP A 336 -25.94 5.93 -0.19
C ASP A 336 -24.59 6.17 -0.90
N GLU A 337 -23.50 5.66 -0.33
CA GLU A 337 -22.15 5.87 -0.84
C GLU A 337 -21.62 4.71 -1.70
N ARG A 338 -22.28 3.56 -1.71
CA ARG A 338 -21.78 2.32 -2.34
C ARG A 338 -21.37 2.51 -3.79
N GLU A 339 -22.17 3.20 -4.59
CA GLU A 339 -21.88 3.41 -6.03
C GLU A 339 -20.65 4.30 -6.22
N LYS A 340 -20.50 5.35 -5.41
CA LYS A 340 -19.34 6.25 -5.46
C LYS A 340 -18.06 5.53 -5.04
N LEU A 341 -18.16 4.71 -3.98
CA LEU A 341 -17.07 3.87 -3.50
C LEU A 341 -16.59 2.90 -4.57
N LEU A 342 -17.51 2.18 -5.22
CA LEU A 342 -17.18 1.26 -6.31
C LEU A 342 -16.59 2.01 -7.52
N ALA A 343 -17.13 3.18 -7.86
CA ALA A 343 -16.59 4.00 -8.95
C ALA A 343 -15.18 4.53 -8.66
N ALA A 344 -14.86 4.80 -7.38
CA ALA A 344 -13.55 5.28 -6.95
C ALA A 344 -12.49 4.17 -6.91
N MET A 345 -12.88 2.91 -6.65
CA MET A 345 -11.99 1.76 -6.56
C MET A 345 -11.23 1.56 -7.89
N ASP A 346 -9.93 1.82 -7.91
CA ASP A 346 -9.11 1.79 -9.14
C ASP A 346 -8.91 0.38 -9.68
N GLN A 347 -8.71 -0.59 -8.79
CA GLN A 347 -8.73 -2.03 -9.07
C GLN A 347 -9.54 -2.74 -7.98
N PRO A 348 -10.11 -3.94 -8.27
CA PRO A 348 -10.97 -4.61 -7.31
C PRO A 348 -10.24 -4.97 -6.01
N SER A 349 -10.90 -4.71 -4.88
CA SER A 349 -10.46 -5.08 -3.53
C SER A 349 -11.65 -5.45 -2.66
N ILE A 350 -11.46 -6.39 -1.74
CA ILE A 350 -12.49 -6.80 -0.77
C ILE A 350 -12.50 -5.93 0.49
N ASP A 351 -11.63 -4.93 0.58
CA ASP A 351 -11.45 -4.03 1.72
C ASP A 351 -11.53 -2.56 1.27
N GLY A 352 -11.13 -1.62 2.11
CA GLY A 352 -11.08 -0.18 1.81
C GLY A 352 -12.34 0.61 2.17
N VAL A 353 -13.45 -0.05 2.49
CA VAL A 353 -14.72 0.63 2.85
C VAL A 353 -14.56 1.49 4.12
N ASN A 354 -13.85 0.99 5.13
CA ASN A 354 -13.53 1.73 6.35
C ASN A 354 -12.70 2.98 6.04
N THR A 355 -11.67 2.80 5.21
CA THR A 355 -10.81 3.91 4.79
C THR A 355 -11.61 4.96 4.03
N TRP A 356 -12.55 4.55 3.17
CA TRP A 356 -13.46 5.47 2.49
C TRP A 356 -14.21 6.39 3.46
N PHE A 357 -14.85 5.82 4.49
CA PHE A 357 -15.66 6.61 5.42
C PHE A 357 -14.81 7.51 6.32
N VAL A 358 -13.69 7.00 6.86
CA VAL A 358 -12.83 7.82 7.72
C VAL A 358 -12.12 8.92 6.93
N ALA A 359 -11.70 8.65 5.69
CA ALA A 359 -11.12 9.65 4.82
C ALA A 359 -12.13 10.75 4.43
N ARG A 360 -13.37 10.36 4.10
CA ARG A 360 -14.46 11.31 3.82
C ARG A 360 -14.75 12.22 5.02
N ALA A 361 -14.72 11.66 6.24
CA ALA A 361 -14.93 12.45 7.44
C ALA A 361 -13.79 13.46 7.65
N ALA A 362 -12.54 13.04 7.52
CA ALA A 362 -11.37 13.92 7.63
C ALA A 362 -11.37 15.03 6.56
N ALA A 363 -11.69 14.69 5.31
CA ALA A 363 -11.80 15.67 4.23
C ALA A 363 -12.91 16.71 4.48
N ARG A 364 -14.07 16.30 5.04
CA ARG A 364 -15.14 17.22 5.44
C ARG A 364 -14.76 18.17 6.58
N MET A 365 -13.78 17.77 7.40
CA MET A 365 -13.18 18.66 8.42
C MET A 365 -12.10 19.58 7.84
N GLY A 366 -11.88 19.57 6.53
CA GLY A 366 -10.87 20.40 5.86
C GLY A 366 -9.44 19.87 5.97
N MET A 367 -9.24 18.63 6.42
CA MET A 367 -7.90 18.02 6.49
C MET A 367 -7.42 17.63 5.10
N LYS A 368 -6.14 17.88 4.82
CA LYS A 368 -5.45 17.42 3.60
C LYS A 368 -4.51 16.23 3.86
N ALA A 369 -4.01 16.09 5.09
CA ALA A 369 -3.09 15.04 5.49
C ALA A 369 -3.46 14.46 6.86
N VAL A 370 -3.38 13.12 7.00
CA VAL A 370 -3.65 12.42 8.26
C VAL A 370 -2.67 11.26 8.45
N LEU A 371 -2.32 10.95 9.69
CA LEU A 371 -1.54 9.78 10.04
C LEU A 371 -2.45 8.59 10.35
N SER A 372 -2.01 7.39 9.96
CA SER A 372 -2.71 6.13 10.23
C SER A 372 -1.76 5.10 10.86
N GLY A 373 -2.29 4.27 11.75
CA GLY A 373 -1.57 3.15 12.39
C GLY A 373 -1.39 1.91 11.51
N LEU A 374 -1.74 1.97 10.22
CA LEU A 374 -1.54 0.87 9.29
C LEU A 374 -0.05 0.47 9.21
N GLY A 375 0.23 -0.82 9.05
CA GLY A 375 1.59 -1.38 9.01
C GLY A 375 2.09 -1.88 10.36
N GLY A 376 1.47 -1.46 11.47
CA GLY A 376 1.89 -1.90 12.80
C GLY A 376 1.71 -3.38 13.06
N ASP A 377 0.69 -3.99 12.52
CA ASP A 377 0.43 -5.42 12.70
C ASP A 377 1.42 -6.30 11.94
N GLU A 378 1.87 -5.86 10.77
CA GLU A 378 2.89 -6.52 9.95
C GLU A 378 4.29 -6.37 10.57
N LEU A 379 4.59 -5.19 11.11
CA LEU A 379 5.87 -4.88 11.73
C LEU A 379 6.01 -5.57 13.10
N PHE A 380 4.97 -5.50 13.94
CA PHE A 380 5.00 -6.01 15.32
C PHE A 380 4.45 -7.44 15.49
N ALA A 381 4.20 -8.14 14.38
CA ALA A 381 3.78 -9.54 14.37
C ALA A 381 2.45 -9.81 15.11
N SER A 382 1.43 -8.96 14.91
CA SER A 382 0.17 -9.02 15.65
C SER A 382 -0.91 -9.93 15.04
N TYR A 383 -0.71 -10.39 13.79
CA TYR A 383 -1.68 -11.28 13.14
C TYR A 383 -1.56 -12.73 13.62
N PRO A 384 -2.67 -13.49 13.63
CA PRO A 384 -2.63 -14.93 13.92
C PRO A 384 -1.71 -15.73 12.97
N SER A 385 -1.45 -15.24 11.76
CA SER A 385 -0.54 -15.86 10.79
C SER A 385 0.87 -16.08 11.34
N PHE A 386 1.37 -15.16 12.19
CA PHE A 386 2.69 -15.26 12.82
C PHE A 386 2.87 -16.50 13.71
N HIS A 387 1.78 -17.05 14.24
CA HIS A 387 1.80 -18.27 15.05
C HIS A 387 1.26 -19.48 14.28
N GLN A 388 0.20 -19.29 13.48
CA GLN A 388 -0.47 -20.39 12.79
C GLN A 388 0.37 -20.95 11.65
N VAL A 389 1.02 -20.08 10.86
CA VAL A 389 1.82 -20.51 9.71
C VAL A 389 3.04 -21.34 10.13
N PRO A 390 3.92 -20.88 11.05
CA PRO A 390 5.03 -21.69 11.52
C PRO A 390 4.61 -22.98 12.23
N ARG A 391 3.47 -22.94 12.97
CA ARG A 391 2.93 -24.11 13.63
C ARG A 391 2.49 -25.17 12.61
N LEU A 392 1.79 -24.78 11.56
CA LEU A 392 1.35 -25.69 10.50
C LEU A 392 2.54 -26.38 9.83
N VAL A 393 3.58 -25.61 9.48
CA VAL A 393 4.80 -26.15 8.87
C VAL A 393 5.54 -27.11 9.81
N ARG A 394 5.61 -26.79 11.12
CA ARG A 394 6.23 -27.67 12.12
C ARG A 394 5.53 -29.03 12.20
N TYR A 395 4.20 -29.06 12.10
CA TYR A 395 3.44 -30.31 12.04
C TYR A 395 3.64 -31.06 10.72
N GLY A 396 3.65 -30.34 9.60
CA GLY A 396 3.87 -30.92 8.26
C GLY A 396 5.21 -31.61 8.12
N ARG A 397 6.27 -31.00 8.69
CA ARG A 397 7.65 -31.57 8.68
C ARG A 397 7.78 -32.92 9.39
N ARG A 398 6.83 -33.30 10.24
CA ARG A 398 6.80 -34.62 10.88
C ARG A 398 6.33 -35.74 9.93
N LEU A 399 5.76 -35.36 8.80
CA LEU A 399 5.25 -36.28 7.79
C LEU A 399 6.23 -36.39 6.62
N ARG A 400 6.44 -37.62 6.13
CA ARG A 400 7.45 -37.89 5.08
C ARG A 400 7.07 -37.28 3.72
N HIS A 401 5.78 -37.21 3.41
CA HIS A 401 5.24 -36.66 2.16
C HIS A 401 3.89 -35.97 2.39
N PRO A 402 3.85 -34.79 3.04
CA PRO A 402 2.57 -34.18 3.41
C PRO A 402 1.75 -33.71 2.21
N LYS A 403 2.40 -33.27 1.12
CA LYS A 403 1.72 -32.69 -0.04
C LYS A 403 0.90 -33.72 -0.87
N PRO A 404 1.46 -34.86 -1.33
CA PRO A 404 0.67 -35.86 -2.06
C PRO A 404 -0.42 -36.48 -1.17
N LEU A 405 -0.12 -36.78 0.09
CA LEU A 405 -1.10 -37.30 1.03
C LEU A 405 -2.23 -36.29 1.27
N GLY A 406 -1.88 -34.99 1.49
CA GLY A 406 -2.85 -33.91 1.68
C GLY A 406 -3.74 -33.72 0.46
N ARG A 407 -3.18 -33.81 -0.76
CA ARG A 407 -3.95 -33.71 -2.00
C ARG A 407 -4.95 -34.86 -2.14
N TRP A 408 -4.55 -36.09 -1.79
CA TRP A 408 -5.44 -37.23 -1.78
C TRP A 408 -6.56 -37.07 -0.76
N LEU A 409 -6.22 -36.72 0.50
CA LEU A 409 -7.20 -36.45 1.56
C LEU A 409 -8.19 -35.35 1.20
N ARG A 410 -7.74 -34.28 0.57
CA ARG A 410 -8.61 -33.19 0.12
C ARG A 410 -9.62 -33.67 -0.93
N ARG A 411 -9.20 -34.54 -1.86
CA ARG A 411 -10.11 -35.11 -2.85
C ARG A 411 -11.17 -36.02 -2.21
N VAL A 412 -10.77 -36.83 -1.25
CA VAL A 412 -11.68 -37.68 -0.48
C VAL A 412 -12.62 -36.82 0.37
N ALA A 413 -12.10 -35.78 1.04
CA ALA A 413 -12.90 -34.86 1.85
C ALA A 413 -13.97 -34.10 1.05
N ALA A 414 -13.77 -33.91 -0.25
CA ALA A 414 -14.76 -33.29 -1.13
C ALA A 414 -16.01 -34.20 -1.35
N LEU A 415 -15.91 -35.49 -1.07
CA LEU A 415 -17.01 -36.45 -1.16
C LEU A 415 -17.83 -36.54 0.14
N LEU A 416 -17.38 -35.90 1.23
CA LEU A 416 -18.10 -35.88 2.50
C LEU A 416 -19.34 -35.00 2.44
N SER A 417 -20.36 -35.35 3.18
CA SER A 417 -21.58 -34.53 3.33
C SER A 417 -21.88 -34.28 4.83
N PRO A 418 -21.78 -33.05 5.32
CA PRO A 418 -21.37 -31.82 4.62
C PRO A 418 -19.87 -31.80 4.30
N PRO A 419 -19.45 -31.11 3.21
CA PRO A 419 -18.04 -31.03 2.83
C PRO A 419 -17.23 -30.23 3.85
N LEU A 420 -15.97 -30.63 4.06
CA LEU A 420 -15.06 -29.85 4.91
C LEU A 420 -14.82 -28.45 4.35
N PRO A 421 -14.66 -27.43 5.22
CA PRO A 421 -14.25 -26.10 4.76
C PRO A 421 -12.98 -26.19 3.91
N PRO A 422 -12.90 -25.48 2.76
CA PRO A 422 -11.77 -25.62 1.83
C PRO A 422 -10.40 -25.47 2.47
N LYS A 423 -10.23 -24.49 3.36
CA LYS A 423 -8.95 -24.29 4.08
C LYS A 423 -8.61 -25.46 5.02
N ALA A 424 -9.60 -26.06 5.67
CA ALA A 424 -9.37 -27.24 6.50
C ALA A 424 -8.95 -28.46 5.66
N ALA A 425 -9.59 -28.67 4.51
CA ALA A 425 -9.25 -29.75 3.58
C ALA A 425 -7.83 -29.61 3.00
N GLY A 426 -7.31 -28.35 2.87
CA GLY A 426 -5.97 -28.07 2.36
C GLY A 426 -4.83 -28.10 3.38
N LEU A 427 -5.10 -28.19 4.68
CA LEU A 427 -4.09 -28.01 5.73
C LEU A 427 -2.84 -28.88 5.52
N LEU A 428 -3.02 -30.15 5.24
CA LEU A 428 -1.90 -31.09 5.06
C LEU A 428 -1.15 -30.85 3.76
N GLU A 429 -1.85 -30.60 2.65
CA GLU A 429 -1.25 -30.32 1.34
C GLU A 429 -0.36 -29.08 1.36
N TYR A 430 -0.72 -28.06 2.14
CA TYR A 430 -0.04 -26.75 2.21
C TYR A 430 0.89 -26.61 3.43
N SER A 431 1.17 -27.69 4.16
CA SER A 431 2.04 -27.65 5.35
C SER A 431 3.53 -27.78 5.07
N GLU A 432 3.94 -27.90 3.81
CA GLU A 432 5.32 -28.18 3.41
C GLU A 432 6.28 -27.00 3.66
N SER A 433 5.83 -25.77 3.42
CA SER A 433 6.65 -24.57 3.53
C SER A 433 5.88 -23.39 4.12
N ILE A 434 6.60 -22.38 4.63
CA ILE A 434 6.03 -21.12 5.13
C ILE A 434 5.19 -20.43 4.05
N GLY A 435 5.69 -20.37 2.80
CA GLY A 435 4.95 -19.75 1.69
C GLY A 435 3.64 -20.48 1.37
N SER A 436 3.65 -21.84 1.32
CA SER A 436 2.44 -22.62 1.08
C SER A 436 1.43 -22.47 2.21
N ALA A 437 1.87 -22.58 3.47
CA ALA A 437 1.02 -22.40 4.65
C ALA A 437 0.42 -20.98 4.72
N TYR A 438 1.20 -19.96 4.36
CA TYR A 438 0.76 -18.58 4.25
C TYR A 438 -0.32 -18.42 3.16
N LEU A 439 -0.09 -18.98 1.96
CA LEU A 439 -1.09 -18.97 0.89
C LEU A 439 -2.42 -19.53 1.37
N LEU A 440 -2.44 -20.72 1.97
CA LEU A 440 -3.66 -21.32 2.49
C LEU A 440 -4.33 -20.45 3.56
N ARG A 441 -3.54 -19.82 4.42
CA ARG A 441 -4.06 -18.94 5.48
C ARG A 441 -4.72 -17.69 4.93
N ARG A 442 -4.09 -17.03 3.95
CA ARG A 442 -4.50 -15.73 3.42
C ARG A 442 -5.44 -15.83 2.20
N CYS A 443 -5.44 -16.91 1.42
CA CYS A 443 -6.28 -16.99 0.23
C CYS A 443 -7.75 -16.75 0.56
N LEU A 444 -8.45 -16.04 -0.31
CA LEU A 444 -9.90 -15.85 -0.27
C LEU A 444 -10.60 -17.11 -0.80
N TYR A 445 -10.29 -17.49 -2.03
CA TYR A 445 -10.60 -18.79 -2.63
C TYR A 445 -9.33 -19.61 -2.72
N ALA A 446 -9.41 -20.89 -2.44
CA ALA A 446 -8.26 -21.77 -2.60
C ALA A 446 -8.01 -22.04 -4.10
N PRO A 447 -6.75 -22.32 -4.52
CA PRO A 447 -6.41 -22.50 -5.94
C PRO A 447 -7.29 -23.50 -6.68
N TRP A 448 -7.73 -24.55 -6.02
CA TRP A 448 -8.59 -25.59 -6.60
C TRP A 448 -10.07 -25.22 -6.71
N GLU A 449 -10.48 -24.09 -6.14
CA GLU A 449 -11.84 -23.56 -6.28
C GLU A 449 -11.99 -22.64 -7.50
N LEU A 450 -10.88 -22.10 -8.03
CA LEU A 450 -10.87 -21.10 -9.09
C LEU A 450 -11.38 -21.59 -10.45
N PRO A 451 -11.10 -22.84 -10.87
CA PRO A 451 -11.64 -23.37 -12.13
C PRO A 451 -13.17 -23.36 -12.20
N ALA A 452 -13.84 -23.62 -11.08
CA ALA A 452 -15.30 -23.57 -11.00
C ALA A 452 -15.88 -22.14 -11.09
N LEU A 453 -15.05 -21.12 -10.86
CA LEU A 453 -15.48 -19.71 -10.88
C LEU A 453 -15.18 -19.02 -12.22
N LEU A 454 -14.05 -19.36 -12.85
CA LEU A 454 -13.51 -18.66 -14.02
C LEU A 454 -13.42 -19.53 -15.30
N GLY A 455 -13.74 -20.82 -15.19
CA GLY A 455 -13.44 -21.81 -16.23
C GLY A 455 -12.01 -22.35 -16.12
N GLU A 456 -11.81 -23.59 -16.62
CA GLU A 456 -10.59 -24.37 -16.37
C GLU A 456 -9.36 -23.76 -17.04
N ASP A 457 -9.46 -23.40 -18.32
CA ASP A 457 -8.34 -22.86 -19.10
C ASP A 457 -7.91 -21.47 -18.62
N PHE A 458 -8.87 -20.60 -18.33
CA PHE A 458 -8.60 -19.25 -17.85
C PHE A 458 -7.96 -19.28 -16.45
N ALA A 459 -8.50 -20.08 -15.54
CA ALA A 459 -7.94 -20.25 -14.20
C ALA A 459 -6.52 -20.83 -14.24
N ARG A 460 -6.28 -21.83 -15.10
CA ARG A 460 -4.94 -22.42 -15.31
C ARG A 460 -3.96 -21.39 -15.83
N ALA A 461 -4.29 -20.65 -16.89
CA ALA A 461 -3.45 -19.60 -17.45
C ALA A 461 -3.09 -18.52 -16.41
N GLY A 462 -4.07 -18.09 -15.60
CA GLY A 462 -3.84 -17.12 -14.54
C GLY A 462 -2.94 -17.65 -13.42
N LEU A 463 -3.14 -18.89 -12.95
CA LEU A 463 -2.30 -19.51 -11.91
C LEU A 463 -0.85 -19.71 -12.38
N GLU A 464 -0.65 -20.12 -13.65
CA GLU A 464 0.66 -20.26 -14.25
C GLU A 464 1.40 -18.93 -14.34
N ARG A 465 0.72 -17.88 -14.81
CA ARG A 465 1.30 -16.53 -14.91
C ARG A 465 1.60 -15.91 -13.55
N LEU A 466 0.75 -16.10 -12.55
CA LEU A 466 0.97 -15.64 -11.18
C LEU A 466 2.17 -16.33 -10.55
N ALA A 467 2.41 -17.61 -10.87
CA ALA A 467 3.47 -18.44 -10.31
C ALA A 467 3.58 -18.28 -8.77
N THR A 468 2.43 -18.19 -8.07
CA THR A 468 2.32 -17.80 -6.66
C THR A 468 3.26 -18.57 -5.73
N PRO A 469 3.38 -19.93 -5.81
CA PRO A 469 4.30 -20.66 -4.91
C PRO A 469 5.76 -20.21 -5.05
N SER A 470 6.24 -20.02 -6.28
CA SER A 470 7.60 -19.56 -6.56
C SER A 470 7.82 -18.12 -6.14
N ALA A 471 6.81 -17.26 -6.33
CA ALA A 471 6.88 -15.85 -5.92
C ALA A 471 6.93 -15.72 -4.39
N LEU A 472 6.12 -16.47 -3.64
CA LEU A 472 6.18 -16.52 -2.18
C LEU A 472 7.54 -17.05 -1.68
N ALA A 473 8.09 -18.09 -2.33
CA ALA A 473 9.39 -18.63 -1.98
C ALA A 473 10.51 -17.59 -2.19
N ARG A 474 10.47 -16.82 -3.29
CA ARG A 474 11.44 -15.74 -3.53
C ARG A 474 11.36 -14.64 -2.46
N THR A 475 10.15 -14.28 -2.03
CA THR A 475 9.95 -13.24 -0.99
C THR A 475 10.67 -13.55 0.32
N ILE A 476 10.84 -14.82 0.67
CA ILE A 476 11.47 -15.27 1.92
C ILE A 476 12.82 -15.93 1.71
N ALA A 477 13.38 -15.87 0.51
CA ALA A 477 14.66 -16.48 0.19
C ALA A 477 15.80 -15.94 1.07
N GLY A 478 16.69 -16.82 1.51
CA GLY A 478 17.83 -16.46 2.37
C GLY A 478 17.46 -16.04 3.81
N ASN A 479 16.22 -16.26 4.22
CA ASN A 479 15.73 -15.93 5.56
C ASN A 479 15.18 -17.19 6.24
N ASP A 480 15.86 -17.67 7.30
CA ASP A 480 15.43 -18.83 8.06
C ASP A 480 14.67 -18.48 9.35
N HIS A 481 14.51 -17.20 9.66
CA HIS A 481 13.83 -16.72 10.86
C HIS A 481 12.31 -16.65 10.65
N ALA A 482 11.53 -17.55 11.26
CA ALA A 482 10.11 -17.75 10.99
C ALA A 482 9.26 -16.46 11.13
N ARG A 483 9.52 -15.62 12.18
CA ARG A 483 8.83 -14.33 12.36
C ARG A 483 9.08 -13.39 11.18
N LEU A 484 10.36 -13.25 10.78
CA LEU A 484 10.73 -12.33 9.69
C LEU A 484 10.29 -12.85 8.32
N GLN A 485 10.22 -14.17 8.11
CA GLN A 485 9.60 -14.76 6.92
C GLN A 485 8.12 -14.38 6.82
N VAL A 486 7.35 -14.52 7.91
CA VAL A 486 5.94 -14.13 7.91
C VAL A 486 5.78 -12.62 7.76
N SER A 487 6.63 -11.79 8.41
CA SER A 487 6.64 -10.34 8.20
C SER A 487 6.87 -9.98 6.72
N ALA A 488 7.84 -10.61 6.06
CA ALA A 488 8.11 -10.39 4.63
C ALA A 488 6.88 -10.68 3.77
N LEU A 489 6.20 -11.80 4.03
CA LEU A 489 4.99 -12.19 3.31
C LEU A 489 3.81 -11.23 3.58
N GLU A 490 3.59 -10.86 4.85
CA GLU A 490 2.50 -9.93 5.21
C GLU A 490 2.73 -8.54 4.60
N MET A 491 3.97 -8.01 4.65
CA MET A 491 4.29 -6.69 4.11
C MET A 491 4.21 -6.65 2.58
N THR A 492 4.65 -7.71 1.89
CA THR A 492 4.76 -7.69 0.42
C THR A 492 3.52 -8.23 -0.30
N TRP A 493 2.75 -9.12 0.32
CA TRP A 493 1.58 -9.73 -0.33
C TRP A 493 0.25 -9.15 0.18
N TYR A 494 0.06 -9.04 1.50
CA TYR A 494 -1.18 -8.53 2.06
C TYR A 494 -1.18 -7.01 2.18
N MET A 495 -0.23 -6.45 2.93
CA MET A 495 -0.18 -5.01 3.15
C MET A 495 -0.04 -4.23 1.84
N ARG A 496 0.96 -4.57 1.01
CA ARG A 496 1.22 -3.89 -0.26
C ARG A 496 0.04 -3.93 -1.23
N ASN A 497 -0.46 -5.13 -1.52
CA ASN A 497 -1.45 -5.32 -2.59
C ASN A 497 -2.88 -5.00 -2.17
N GLN A 498 -3.19 -5.02 -0.88
CA GLN A 498 -4.52 -4.72 -0.36
C GLN A 498 -4.51 -3.44 0.46
N LEU A 499 -3.90 -3.41 1.64
CA LEU A 499 -4.07 -2.31 2.59
C LEU A 499 -3.52 -0.97 2.09
N LEU A 500 -2.31 -0.94 1.51
CA LEU A 500 -1.70 0.29 0.99
C LEU A 500 -2.46 0.80 -0.23
N ARG A 501 -2.86 -0.09 -1.13
CA ARG A 501 -3.66 0.27 -2.30
C ARG A 501 -5.03 0.80 -1.91
N ASP A 502 -5.69 0.15 -0.95
CA ASP A 502 -7.00 0.56 -0.45
C ASP A 502 -6.92 1.90 0.29
N SER A 503 -5.85 2.12 1.05
CA SER A 503 -5.60 3.43 1.66
C SER A 503 -5.44 4.53 0.62
N ASP A 504 -4.73 4.28 -0.49
CA ASP A 504 -4.52 5.26 -1.54
C ASP A 504 -5.81 5.59 -2.31
N TRP A 505 -6.49 4.60 -2.93
CA TRP A 505 -7.64 4.93 -3.76
C TRP A 505 -8.80 5.51 -2.95
N ALA A 506 -9.06 4.97 -1.73
CA ALA A 506 -10.19 5.41 -0.91
C ALA A 506 -9.99 6.82 -0.35
N SER A 507 -8.78 7.18 0.07
CA SER A 507 -8.48 8.51 0.58
C SER A 507 -8.32 9.54 -0.54
N MET A 508 -7.70 9.15 -1.66
CA MET A 508 -7.49 10.07 -2.78
C MET A 508 -8.77 10.41 -3.54
N ALA A 509 -9.77 9.56 -3.50
CA ALA A 509 -11.10 9.91 -3.97
C ALA A 509 -11.75 11.02 -3.12
N GLN A 510 -11.25 11.26 -1.92
CA GLN A 510 -11.67 12.34 -1.01
C GLN A 510 -10.63 13.49 -0.94
N SER A 511 -9.62 13.51 -1.82
CA SER A 511 -8.52 14.48 -1.81
C SER A 511 -7.79 14.55 -0.45
N LEU A 512 -7.60 13.40 0.19
CA LEU A 512 -6.94 13.27 1.49
C LEU A 512 -5.69 12.40 1.36
N GLU A 513 -4.57 12.87 1.90
CA GLU A 513 -3.34 12.11 2.02
C GLU A 513 -3.32 11.30 3.33
N ILE A 514 -3.20 9.98 3.24
CA ILE A 514 -2.89 9.13 4.40
C ILE A 514 -1.38 8.87 4.43
N ARG A 515 -0.75 9.18 5.56
CA ARG A 515 0.64 8.91 5.88
C ARG A 515 0.74 7.75 6.87
N LEU A 516 1.78 6.93 6.73
CA LEU A 516 1.89 5.64 7.38
C LEU A 516 3.20 5.51 8.17
N PRO A 517 3.33 6.10 9.36
CA PRO A 517 4.59 6.10 10.12
C PRO A 517 5.15 4.71 10.43
N LEU A 518 4.30 3.68 10.46
CA LEU A 518 4.73 2.31 10.72
C LEU A 518 5.12 1.54 9.44
N VAL A 519 5.02 2.21 8.26
CA VAL A 519 5.45 1.72 6.95
C VAL A 519 6.60 2.61 6.44
N ASP A 520 7.69 2.61 7.18
CA ASP A 520 8.87 3.43 6.93
C ASP A 520 10.10 2.53 6.82
N ILE A 521 10.92 2.74 5.78
CA ILE A 521 12.07 1.87 5.50
C ILE A 521 13.16 1.98 6.55
N ASP A 522 13.38 3.16 7.11
CA ASP A 522 14.39 3.37 8.15
C ASP A 522 13.93 2.77 9.47
N LEU A 523 12.63 2.87 9.78
CA LEU A 523 12.02 2.16 10.90
C LEU A 523 12.21 0.64 10.75
N LEU A 524 11.88 0.09 9.57
CA LEU A 524 12.05 -1.35 9.31
C LEU A 524 13.50 -1.80 9.48
N ARG A 525 14.46 -1.07 8.90
CA ARG A 525 15.91 -1.37 9.02
C ARG A 525 16.40 -1.36 10.45
N ARG A 526 15.86 -0.47 11.30
CA ARG A 526 16.21 -0.38 12.73
C ARG A 526 15.53 -1.45 13.58
N CYS A 527 14.29 -1.82 13.26
CA CYS A 527 13.50 -2.79 14.03
C CYS A 527 13.82 -4.26 13.69
N ALA A 528 14.06 -4.58 12.42
CA ALA A 528 14.18 -5.97 11.98
C ALA A 528 15.33 -6.75 12.66
N PRO A 529 16.54 -6.20 12.83
CA PRO A 529 17.60 -6.89 13.58
C PRO A 529 17.24 -7.15 15.05
N VAL A 530 16.48 -6.23 15.67
CA VAL A 530 15.99 -6.40 17.05
C VAL A 530 15.00 -7.54 17.12
N PHE A 531 14.07 -7.64 16.17
CA PHE A 531 13.08 -8.71 16.13
C PHE A 531 13.68 -10.07 15.74
N ALA A 532 14.83 -10.09 15.07
CA ALA A 532 15.62 -11.29 14.87
C ALA A 532 16.23 -11.81 16.18
N ALA A 533 16.79 -10.91 16.99
CA ALA A 533 17.42 -11.25 18.28
C ALA A 533 16.38 -11.55 19.38
N HIS A 534 15.27 -10.79 19.40
CA HIS A 534 14.25 -10.83 20.44
C HIS A 534 12.84 -11.03 19.83
N PRO A 535 12.53 -12.23 19.32
CA PRO A 535 11.26 -12.49 18.65
C PRO A 535 10.03 -12.43 19.57
N ASP A 536 10.24 -12.46 20.89
CA ASP A 536 9.22 -12.42 21.94
C ASP A 536 8.83 -11.00 22.38
N ILE A 537 9.53 -9.95 21.92
CA ILE A 537 9.14 -8.57 22.21
C ILE A 537 7.73 -8.32 21.65
N ARG A 538 6.84 -7.89 22.55
CA ARG A 538 5.43 -7.66 22.26
C ARG A 538 5.17 -6.19 21.92
N LYS A 539 4.20 -5.96 21.07
CA LYS A 539 3.74 -4.62 20.65
C LYS A 539 3.39 -3.72 21.84
N ALA A 540 2.74 -4.27 22.89
CA ALA A 540 2.36 -3.50 24.08
C ALA A 540 3.59 -2.95 24.84
N GLU A 541 4.70 -3.71 24.89
CA GLU A 541 5.94 -3.25 25.56
C GLU A 541 6.58 -2.10 24.79
N LEU A 542 6.59 -2.20 23.46
CA LEU A 542 7.10 -1.13 22.58
C LEU A 542 6.25 0.12 22.70
N ALA A 543 4.92 -0.04 22.69
CA ALA A 543 3.99 1.07 22.85
C ALA A 543 4.11 1.74 24.22
N ALA A 544 4.23 0.99 25.30
CA ALA A 544 4.43 1.54 26.64
C ALA A 544 5.73 2.36 26.74
N SER A 545 6.79 1.96 26.03
CA SER A 545 8.06 2.70 25.97
C SER A 545 8.00 3.92 25.05
N ALA A 546 7.35 3.81 23.88
CA ALA A 546 7.30 4.88 22.89
C ALA A 546 6.25 5.96 23.22
N ALA A 547 5.17 5.58 23.92
CA ALA A 547 3.96 6.39 24.13
C ALA A 547 3.38 6.15 25.53
N PRO A 548 3.99 6.73 26.57
CA PRO A 548 3.71 6.39 27.98
C PRO A 548 2.33 6.85 28.50
N ARG A 549 1.61 7.71 27.78
CA ARG A 549 0.27 8.18 28.17
C ARG A 549 -0.85 7.23 27.78
N ILE A 550 -0.55 6.16 27.02
CA ILE A 550 -1.54 5.14 26.66
C ILE A 550 -2.01 4.39 27.92
N SER A 551 -3.33 4.21 28.09
CA SER A 551 -3.86 3.52 29.24
C SER A 551 -3.57 2.01 29.19
N PRO A 552 -3.42 1.35 30.37
CA PRO A 552 -3.33 -0.12 30.44
C PRO A 552 -4.51 -0.83 29.76
N GLN A 553 -5.70 -0.22 29.76
CA GLN A 553 -6.87 -0.77 29.10
C GLN A 553 -6.68 -0.90 27.59
N ILE A 554 -6.05 0.08 26.91
CA ILE A 554 -5.72 0.04 25.49
C ILE A 554 -4.57 -0.95 25.26
N LEU A 555 -3.50 -0.92 26.09
CA LEU A 555 -2.32 -1.79 25.93
C LEU A 555 -2.66 -3.29 26.03
N HIS A 556 -3.67 -3.64 26.85
CA HIS A 556 -4.07 -5.03 27.10
C HIS A 556 -5.37 -5.43 26.41
N ARG A 557 -6.00 -4.52 25.65
CA ARG A 557 -7.23 -4.83 24.92
C ARG A 557 -6.98 -5.96 23.92
N PRO A 558 -7.84 -6.99 23.90
CA PRO A 558 -7.82 -7.97 22.81
C PRO A 558 -7.97 -7.25 21.47
N LYS A 559 -7.19 -7.70 20.46
CA LYS A 559 -7.27 -7.10 19.12
C LYS A 559 -8.69 -7.29 18.57
N THR A 560 -9.43 -6.21 18.46
CA THR A 560 -10.60 -6.10 17.61
C THR A 560 -10.09 -5.67 16.23
N GLY A 561 -10.30 -6.49 15.18
CA GLY A 561 -9.98 -6.01 13.83
C GLY A 561 -10.82 -4.76 13.54
N PHE A 562 -10.29 -3.81 12.75
CA PHE A 562 -11.09 -2.70 12.23
C PHE A 562 -12.12 -3.28 11.24
N SER A 563 -13.01 -4.11 11.77
CA SER A 563 -14.03 -4.80 11.00
C SER A 563 -15.25 -3.92 10.87
N ILE A 564 -15.69 -3.74 9.63
CA ILE A 564 -16.94 -3.07 9.32
C ILE A 564 -18.04 -4.12 9.35
N PRO A 565 -19.26 -3.78 9.77
CA PRO A 565 -20.41 -4.67 9.64
C PRO A 565 -20.87 -4.87 8.18
N VAL A 566 -19.95 -4.69 7.20
CA VAL A 566 -20.20 -4.88 5.76
C VAL A 566 -20.75 -6.28 5.47
N ARG A 567 -20.31 -7.29 6.24
CA ARG A 567 -20.86 -8.65 6.11
C ARG A 567 -22.36 -8.69 6.42
N GLU A 568 -22.82 -7.83 7.31
CA GLU A 568 -24.23 -7.71 7.70
C GLU A 568 -24.96 -6.80 6.71
N TRP A 569 -24.32 -5.71 6.28
CA TRP A 569 -24.91 -4.74 5.34
C TRP A 569 -25.09 -5.30 3.92
N LEU A 570 -24.21 -6.21 3.49
CA LEU A 570 -24.24 -6.83 2.15
C LEU A 570 -25.17 -8.06 2.07
N ARG A 571 -25.77 -8.50 3.19
CA ARG A 571 -26.73 -9.60 3.16
C ARG A 571 -28.08 -9.10 2.63
N PRO A 572 -28.60 -9.67 1.51
CA PRO A 572 -30.02 -9.58 1.22
C PRO A 572 -30.80 -10.22 2.41
N PRO A 573 -31.96 -9.68 2.80
CA PRO A 573 -32.75 -10.19 3.92
C PRO A 573 -33.12 -11.69 3.83
N ALA A 574 -33.01 -12.31 2.67
CA ALA A 574 -33.43 -13.69 2.36
C ALA A 574 -32.31 -14.69 2.05
N SER A 575 -31.04 -14.31 2.11
CA SER A 575 -29.93 -15.23 1.78
C SER A 575 -29.45 -16.00 3.01
N GLY A 576 -29.35 -17.32 2.89
CA GLY A 576 -28.77 -18.23 3.88
C GLY A 576 -27.34 -17.87 4.30
N PRO A 577 -26.65 -18.69 5.13
CA PRO A 577 -25.34 -18.38 5.69
C PRO A 577 -24.26 -18.25 4.61
N GLY A 578 -24.24 -17.10 3.91
CA GLY A 578 -23.22 -16.73 2.93
C GLY A 578 -21.86 -16.52 3.58
N ARG A 579 -20.76 -16.74 2.81
CA ARG A 579 -19.39 -16.58 3.28
C ARG A 579 -18.88 -15.12 3.20
N GLY A 580 -19.74 -14.15 3.41
CA GLY A 580 -19.43 -12.71 3.57
C GLY A 580 -18.48 -12.12 2.52
N LEU A 581 -17.16 -12.11 2.78
CA LEU A 581 -16.16 -11.52 1.87
C LEU A 581 -16.07 -12.21 0.49
N ARG A 582 -16.40 -13.50 0.38
CA ARG A 582 -16.43 -14.21 -0.91
C ARG A 582 -17.60 -13.74 -1.79
N ASP A 583 -18.74 -13.46 -1.18
CA ASP A 583 -19.91 -12.94 -1.91
C ASP A 583 -19.66 -11.49 -2.35
N TRP A 584 -19.01 -10.70 -1.49
CA TRP A 584 -18.57 -9.35 -1.84
C TRP A 584 -17.56 -9.37 -3.00
N ALA A 585 -16.56 -10.25 -2.97
CA ALA A 585 -15.61 -10.38 -4.07
C ALA A 585 -16.29 -10.76 -5.40
N ARG A 586 -17.24 -11.71 -5.38
CA ARG A 586 -18.01 -12.06 -6.59
C ARG A 586 -18.81 -10.88 -7.11
N PHE A 587 -19.47 -10.15 -6.23
CA PHE A 587 -20.24 -8.97 -6.60
C PHE A 587 -19.36 -7.90 -7.26
N ILE A 588 -18.18 -7.58 -6.68
CA ILE A 588 -17.23 -6.64 -7.26
C ILE A 588 -16.74 -7.14 -8.62
N HIS A 589 -16.33 -8.39 -8.72
CA HIS A 589 -15.83 -8.98 -9.96
C HIS A 589 -16.85 -8.89 -11.10
N GLN A 590 -18.10 -9.29 -10.85
CA GLN A 590 -19.16 -9.29 -11.86
C GLN A 590 -19.55 -7.87 -12.30
N ARG A 591 -19.54 -6.89 -11.40
CA ARG A 591 -20.07 -5.56 -11.69
C ARG A 591 -19.06 -4.61 -12.30
N GLN A 592 -17.80 -4.68 -11.90
CA GLN A 592 -16.79 -3.70 -12.35
C GLN A 592 -16.04 -4.12 -13.61
N TRP A 593 -15.92 -5.43 -13.87
CA TRP A 593 -14.96 -5.94 -14.86
C TRP A 593 -15.56 -6.86 -15.91
N ASN A 594 -16.76 -7.41 -15.68
CA ASN A 594 -17.50 -8.17 -16.71
C ASN A 594 -18.51 -7.31 -17.50
N ALA A 595 -18.67 -6.02 -17.16
CA ALA A 595 -19.56 -5.09 -17.84
C ALA A 595 -18.84 -4.15 -18.84
N ALA A 596 -17.53 -4.36 -19.07
CA ALA A 596 -16.72 -3.56 -20.00
C ALA A 596 -16.48 -4.28 -21.34
#